data_4ad385d33c2140f30ccf002bb7cc9f9f
#
_entry.id   4ad385d33c2140f30ccf002bb7cc9f9f
#
_cell.length_a   1.000
_cell.length_b   1.000
_cell.length_c   1.000
_cell.angle_alpha   90.00
_cell.angle_beta   90.00
_cell.angle_gamma   90.00
#
_symmetry.space_group_name_H-M   'P 1'
#
loop_
_entity.id
_entity.type
_entity.pdbx_description
1 polymer ?
#
loop_
_entity_poly.entity_id
_entity_poly.type
_entity_poly.pdbx_seq_one_letter_code
_entity_poly.pdbx_strand_id
1 'polypeptide(L)'
;DRIVAIALVRYEPSGTAQKISYLLNPGVPIPEDATAIHGITDADVEGAPTFADMAEILLDHFAGADLAGYNILGYDIQILTEEFARAGHPFPLEGRRILDAQRIFFRNEPRDLAAALRYYCADDHTDSHDALGDVLATIRVLGGQFQKYAELPADLDGLHEYCDPRDPSWVDRTG
;
A
#
# COMPACT_ATOMS: atom_id res chain seq x y z
N ASP A 1 14.56 -7.03 -0.22
CA ASP A 1 13.94 -6.35 -1.37
C ASP A 1 14.90 -5.35 -2.00
N ARG A 2 14.67 -4.96 -3.27
CA ARG A 2 15.47 -3.97 -4.01
C ARG A 2 14.52 -3.01 -4.73
N ILE A 3 14.91 -1.73 -4.82
CA ILE A 3 14.14 -0.73 -5.54
C ILE A 3 14.50 -0.78 -7.03
N VAL A 4 13.50 -0.99 -7.90
CA VAL A 4 13.62 -0.96 -9.37
C VAL A 4 13.08 0.33 -9.97
N ALA A 5 12.22 1.04 -9.24
CA ALA A 5 11.71 2.35 -9.61
C ALA A 5 11.46 3.19 -8.36
N ILE A 6 11.73 4.47 -8.44
CA ILE A 6 11.40 5.44 -7.40
C ILE A 6 10.75 6.66 -8.03
N ALA A 7 9.60 7.08 -7.49
CA ALA A 7 8.92 8.30 -7.88
C ALA A 7 8.55 9.12 -6.65
N LEU A 8 8.74 10.42 -6.74
CA LEU A 8 8.36 11.35 -5.68
C LEU A 8 7.90 12.69 -6.27
N VAL A 9 7.11 13.41 -5.50
CA VAL A 9 6.73 14.78 -5.79
C VAL A 9 7.18 15.64 -4.61
N ARG A 10 8.09 16.56 -4.88
CA ARG A 10 8.54 17.54 -3.89
C ARG A 10 7.72 18.81 -4.02
N TYR A 11 7.05 19.20 -2.94
CA TYR A 11 6.36 20.47 -2.81
C TYR A 11 7.23 21.47 -2.07
N GLU A 12 7.42 22.64 -2.68
CA GLU A 12 8.09 23.76 -2.02
C GLU A 12 7.08 24.64 -1.29
N PRO A 13 7.49 25.41 -0.27
CA PRO A 13 6.61 26.34 0.43
C PRO A 13 5.93 27.36 -0.47
N SER A 14 6.50 27.64 -1.65
CA SER A 14 5.92 28.51 -2.69
C SER A 14 4.69 27.89 -3.36
N GLY A 15 4.40 26.58 -3.14
CA GLY A 15 3.38 25.84 -3.87
C GLY A 15 3.87 25.19 -5.16
N THR A 16 5.14 25.38 -5.53
CA THR A 16 5.73 24.71 -6.69
C THR A 16 5.90 23.23 -6.41
N ALA A 17 5.53 22.38 -7.38
CA ALA A 17 5.67 20.94 -7.32
C ALA A 17 6.70 20.44 -8.34
N GLN A 18 7.71 19.73 -7.89
CA GLN A 18 8.68 19.05 -8.74
C GLN A 18 8.39 17.55 -8.74
N LYS A 19 8.12 16.98 -9.92
CA LYS A 19 7.94 15.55 -10.14
C LYS A 19 9.29 14.92 -10.50
N ILE A 20 9.64 13.85 -9.80
CA ILE A 20 10.90 13.16 -9.95
C ILE A 20 10.59 11.66 -10.08
N SER A 21 11.20 11.01 -11.07
CA SER A 21 11.03 9.57 -11.29
C SER A 21 12.30 9.00 -11.90
N TYR A 22 12.75 7.87 -11.37
CA TYR A 22 13.90 7.14 -11.87
C TYR A 22 13.60 5.64 -11.94
N LEU A 23 14.06 5.00 -13.00
CA LEU A 23 14.28 3.56 -13.04
C LEU A 23 15.67 3.26 -12.48
N LEU A 24 15.79 2.19 -11.72
CA LEU A 24 17.02 1.80 -11.06
C LEU A 24 17.36 0.33 -11.35
N ASN A 25 18.62 0.07 -11.64
CA ASN A 25 19.09 -1.30 -11.76
C ASN A 25 19.30 -1.91 -10.36
N PRO A 26 18.54 -2.96 -9.98
CA PRO A 26 18.66 -3.56 -8.66
C PRO A 26 19.97 -4.34 -8.46
N GLY A 27 20.72 -4.61 -9.54
CA GLY A 27 21.95 -5.41 -9.52
C GLY A 27 21.71 -6.91 -9.28
N VAL A 28 20.47 -7.35 -9.28
CA VAL A 28 20.02 -8.74 -9.12
C VAL A 28 18.81 -8.96 -10.04
N PRO A 29 18.57 -10.20 -10.51
CA PRO A 29 17.39 -10.49 -11.33
C PRO A 29 16.09 -10.10 -10.63
N ILE A 30 15.17 -9.51 -11.38
CA ILE A 30 13.82 -9.15 -10.90
C ILE A 30 12.97 -10.42 -10.91
N PRO A 31 12.38 -10.81 -9.76
CA PRO A 31 11.48 -11.97 -9.71
C PRO A 31 10.27 -11.80 -10.62
N GLU A 32 9.80 -12.90 -11.23
CA GLU A 32 8.67 -12.89 -12.16
C GLU A 32 7.37 -12.39 -11.49
N ASP A 33 7.15 -12.74 -10.23
CA ASP A 33 6.00 -12.29 -9.44
C ASP A 33 6.04 -10.77 -9.18
N ALA A 34 7.23 -10.20 -8.96
CA ALA A 34 7.41 -8.76 -8.86
C ALA A 34 7.12 -8.07 -10.21
N THR A 35 7.66 -8.61 -11.31
CA THR A 35 7.39 -8.11 -12.66
C THR A 35 5.89 -8.17 -12.99
N ALA A 36 5.18 -9.21 -12.57
CA ALA A 36 3.73 -9.31 -12.76
C ALA A 36 2.94 -8.20 -12.05
N ILE A 37 3.48 -7.64 -10.96
CA ILE A 37 2.85 -6.57 -10.19
C ILE A 37 3.13 -5.19 -10.79
N HIS A 38 4.40 -4.85 -11.05
CA HIS A 38 4.81 -3.49 -11.44
C HIS A 38 5.17 -3.35 -12.92
N GLY A 39 5.24 -4.45 -13.68
CA GLY A 39 5.49 -4.46 -15.13
C GLY A 39 6.93 -4.17 -15.56
N ILE A 40 7.86 -3.97 -14.63
CA ILE A 40 9.26 -3.68 -14.93
C ILE A 40 10.04 -5.00 -15.06
N THR A 41 10.79 -5.14 -16.14
CA THR A 41 11.62 -6.31 -16.43
C THR A 41 13.11 -5.99 -16.27
N ASP A 42 13.97 -7.02 -16.23
CA ASP A 42 15.43 -6.83 -16.25
C ASP A 42 15.90 -6.01 -17.45
N ALA A 43 15.26 -6.18 -18.61
CA ALA A 43 15.60 -5.44 -19.84
C ALA A 43 15.31 -3.92 -19.69
N ASP A 44 14.29 -3.54 -18.93
CA ASP A 44 13.92 -2.14 -18.73
C ASP A 44 14.94 -1.39 -17.87
N VAL A 45 15.66 -2.10 -17.02
CA VAL A 45 16.62 -1.53 -16.06
C VAL A 45 18.09 -1.82 -16.39
N GLU A 46 18.39 -2.53 -17.49
CA GLU A 46 19.75 -2.96 -17.86
C GLU A 46 20.72 -1.77 -17.98
N GLY A 47 20.27 -0.65 -18.54
CA GLY A 47 21.05 0.58 -18.70
C GLY A 47 20.82 1.63 -17.61
N ALA A 48 19.98 1.33 -16.62
CA ALA A 48 19.66 2.27 -15.55
C ALA A 48 20.79 2.34 -14.50
N PRO A 49 20.96 3.49 -13.82
CA PRO A 49 21.88 3.59 -12.70
C PRO A 49 21.41 2.70 -11.54
N THR A 50 22.35 2.25 -10.71
CA THR A 50 22.02 1.57 -9.46
C THR A 50 21.50 2.56 -8.41
N PHE A 51 20.89 2.05 -7.34
CA PHE A 51 20.51 2.90 -6.19
C PHE A 51 21.75 3.61 -5.60
N ALA A 52 22.89 2.93 -5.54
CA ALA A 52 24.15 3.50 -5.03
C ALA A 52 24.64 4.67 -5.89
N ASP A 53 24.53 4.58 -7.22
CA ASP A 53 24.91 5.67 -8.13
C ASP A 53 24.00 6.90 -7.94
N MET A 54 22.78 6.71 -7.51
CA MET A 54 21.78 7.76 -7.32
C MET A 54 21.65 8.25 -5.88
N ALA A 55 22.33 7.61 -4.93
CA ALA A 55 22.09 7.84 -3.50
C ALA A 55 22.25 9.32 -3.08
N GLU A 56 23.28 10.00 -3.52
CA GLU A 56 23.49 11.41 -3.20
C GLU A 56 22.41 12.32 -3.82
N ILE A 57 22.05 12.07 -5.07
CA ILE A 57 20.97 12.81 -5.77
C ILE A 57 19.63 12.61 -5.07
N LEU A 58 19.35 11.37 -4.66
CA LEU A 58 18.13 11.05 -3.91
C LEU A 58 18.13 11.72 -2.53
N LEU A 59 19.24 11.73 -1.82
CA LEU A 59 19.36 12.44 -0.53
C LEU A 59 19.09 13.95 -0.70
N ASP A 60 19.58 14.57 -1.77
CA ASP A 60 19.30 15.97 -2.06
C ASP A 60 17.81 16.22 -2.31
N HIS A 61 17.13 15.30 -3.00
CA HIS A 61 15.68 15.40 -3.19
C HIS A 61 14.90 15.29 -1.87
N PHE A 62 15.40 14.53 -0.91
CA PHE A 62 14.81 14.40 0.42
C PHE A 62 15.26 15.49 1.41
N ALA A 63 16.30 16.27 1.10
CA ALA A 63 16.89 17.22 2.04
C ALA A 63 15.87 18.24 2.58
N GLY A 64 15.74 18.32 3.91
CA GLY A 64 14.87 19.27 4.61
C GLY A 64 13.36 19.07 4.39
N ALA A 65 12.94 17.99 3.74
CA ALA A 65 11.53 17.72 3.48
C ALA A 65 10.94 16.80 4.54
N ASP A 66 9.69 17.02 4.93
CA ASP A 66 8.84 16.03 5.56
C ASP A 66 8.39 14.99 4.54
N LEU A 67 7.97 13.82 5.00
CA LEU A 67 7.61 12.72 4.09
C LEU A 67 6.11 12.42 4.17
N ALA A 68 5.52 12.11 3.03
CA ALA A 68 4.14 11.65 2.96
C ALA A 68 4.00 10.50 1.95
N GLY A 69 3.12 9.53 2.27
CA GLY A 69 2.83 8.40 1.40
C GLY A 69 1.65 7.58 1.92
N TYR A 70 1.35 6.49 1.24
CA TYR A 70 0.34 5.52 1.65
C TYR A 70 1.03 4.26 2.14
N ASN A 71 0.85 3.87 3.40
CA ASN A 71 1.61 2.82 4.09
C ASN A 71 3.14 3.08 4.11
N ILE A 72 3.52 4.34 4.06
CA ILE A 72 4.92 4.75 3.98
C ILE A 72 5.76 4.27 5.17
N LEU A 73 5.16 4.22 6.37
CA LEU A 73 5.81 3.73 7.58
C LEU A 73 5.99 2.20 7.56
N GLY A 74 5.09 1.48 6.90
CA GLY A 74 5.14 0.02 6.80
C GLY A 74 6.05 -0.49 5.68
N TYR A 75 6.29 0.30 4.64
CA TYR A 75 7.02 -0.16 3.47
C TYR A 75 8.12 0.80 2.99
N ASP A 76 7.77 1.98 2.47
CA ASP A 76 8.72 2.85 1.75
C ASP A 76 9.91 3.27 2.61
N ILE A 77 9.67 3.65 3.87
CA ILE A 77 10.75 4.07 4.79
C ILE A 77 11.70 2.92 5.08
N GLN A 78 11.20 1.71 5.22
CA GLN A 78 12.02 0.54 5.52
C GLN A 78 12.93 0.22 4.34
N ILE A 79 12.38 0.12 3.13
CA ILE A 79 13.18 -0.20 1.95
C ILE A 79 14.15 0.92 1.59
N LEU A 80 13.78 2.19 1.73
CA LEU A 80 14.68 3.33 1.55
C LEU A 80 15.84 3.30 2.54
N THR A 81 15.55 3.04 3.81
CA THR A 81 16.58 2.94 4.85
C THR A 81 17.58 1.82 4.54
N GLU A 82 17.08 0.67 4.09
CA GLU A 82 17.94 -0.45 3.69
C GLU A 82 18.80 -0.14 2.44
N GLU A 83 18.20 0.46 1.41
CA GLU A 83 18.93 0.80 0.18
C GLU A 83 19.97 1.88 0.42
N PHE A 84 19.66 2.92 1.18
CA PHE A 84 20.64 3.93 1.57
C PHE A 84 21.77 3.34 2.43
N ALA A 85 21.45 2.44 3.37
CA ALA A 85 22.47 1.76 4.18
C ALA A 85 23.39 0.89 3.30
N ARG A 86 22.86 0.17 2.31
CA ARG A 86 23.66 -0.60 1.34
C ARG A 86 24.56 0.31 0.48
N ALA A 87 24.08 1.51 0.15
CA ALA A 87 24.85 2.52 -0.56
C ALA A 87 25.88 3.26 0.32
N GLY A 88 25.97 2.92 1.62
CA GLY A 88 26.90 3.55 2.55
C GLY A 88 26.45 4.92 3.08
N HIS A 89 25.19 5.26 2.94
CA HIS A 89 24.60 6.51 3.39
C HIS A 89 23.50 6.25 4.45
N PRO A 90 23.44 7.04 5.54
CA PRO A 90 22.29 6.99 6.43
C PRO A 90 21.09 7.72 5.79
N PHE A 91 19.88 7.13 5.85
CA PHE A 91 18.67 7.86 5.49
C PHE A 91 18.21 8.68 6.71
N PRO A 92 18.28 10.02 6.68
CA PRO A 92 18.04 10.84 7.87
C PRO A 92 16.54 10.95 8.14
N LEU A 93 16.04 10.21 9.11
CA LEU A 93 14.64 10.28 9.57
C LEU A 93 14.45 11.16 10.80
N GLU A 94 15.52 11.40 11.57
CA GLU A 94 15.44 12.19 12.80
C GLU A 94 14.95 13.62 12.52
N GLY A 95 13.97 14.06 13.30
CA GLY A 95 13.37 15.39 13.19
C GLY A 95 12.40 15.57 12.02
N ARG A 96 12.19 14.56 11.15
CA ARG A 96 11.20 14.63 10.07
C ARG A 96 9.80 14.27 10.54
N ARG A 97 8.81 14.98 10.03
CA ARG A 97 7.42 14.59 10.18
C ARG A 97 7.06 13.63 9.05
N ILE A 98 6.32 12.58 9.39
CA ILE A 98 5.90 11.55 8.44
C ILE A 98 4.37 11.48 8.46
N LEU A 99 3.75 11.70 7.31
CA LEU A 99 2.32 11.62 7.12
C LEU A 99 2.00 10.32 6.36
N ASP A 100 1.28 9.42 7.03
CA ASP A 100 0.83 8.17 6.41
C ASP A 100 -0.67 8.24 6.13
N ALA A 101 -1.02 8.34 4.85
CA ALA A 101 -2.40 8.46 4.41
C ALA A 101 -3.22 7.20 4.74
N GLN A 102 -2.61 6.00 4.77
CA GLN A 102 -3.28 4.79 5.20
C GLN A 102 -3.69 4.86 6.65
N ARG A 103 -2.81 5.35 7.54
CA ARG A 103 -3.14 5.52 8.97
C ARG A 103 -4.23 6.55 9.20
N ILE A 104 -4.23 7.64 8.42
CA ILE A 104 -5.31 8.62 8.45
C ILE A 104 -6.62 7.96 8.02
N PHE A 105 -6.60 7.20 6.92
CA PHE A 105 -7.77 6.47 6.43
C PHE A 105 -8.29 5.49 7.48
N PHE A 106 -7.44 4.64 8.05
CA PHE A 106 -7.84 3.63 9.03
C PHE A 106 -8.36 4.21 10.36
N ARG A 107 -7.96 5.44 10.71
CA ARG A 107 -8.48 6.13 11.89
C ARG A 107 -9.86 6.75 11.69
N ASN A 108 -10.16 7.14 10.46
CA ASN A 108 -11.39 7.89 10.15
C ASN A 108 -12.45 7.00 9.50
N GLU A 109 -12.05 5.89 8.86
CA GLU A 109 -12.95 4.95 8.22
C GLU A 109 -12.99 3.64 9.01
N PRO A 110 -13.99 3.45 9.88
CA PRO A 110 -14.14 2.23 10.66
C PRO A 110 -14.28 1.00 9.76
N ARG A 111 -13.67 -0.11 10.18
CA ARG A 111 -13.77 -1.42 9.52
C ARG A 111 -14.66 -2.34 10.34
N ASP A 112 -15.85 -1.88 10.66
CA ASP A 112 -16.86 -2.58 11.41
C ASP A 112 -18.08 -2.94 10.55
N LEU A 113 -19.02 -3.65 11.13
CA LEU A 113 -20.23 -4.07 10.46
C LEU A 113 -21.07 -2.89 9.97
N ALA A 114 -21.09 -1.78 10.70
CA ALA A 114 -21.81 -0.57 10.30
C ALA A 114 -21.18 0.08 9.06
N ALA A 115 -19.85 0.16 9.00
CA ALA A 115 -19.14 0.63 7.80
C ALA A 115 -19.39 -0.29 6.60
N ALA A 116 -19.40 -1.61 6.81
CA ALA A 116 -19.74 -2.58 5.76
C ALA A 116 -21.16 -2.40 5.25
N LEU A 117 -22.14 -2.19 6.13
CA LEU A 117 -23.54 -1.90 5.74
C LEU A 117 -23.65 -0.63 4.90
N ARG A 118 -23.02 0.45 5.32
CA ARG A 118 -23.00 1.71 4.53
C ARG A 118 -22.42 1.47 3.14
N TYR A 119 -21.31 0.73 3.07
CA TYR A 119 -20.59 0.51 1.82
C TYR A 119 -21.33 -0.43 0.84
N TYR A 120 -21.89 -1.53 1.33
CA TYR A 120 -22.53 -2.55 0.49
C TYR A 120 -24.02 -2.35 0.32
N CYS A 121 -24.70 -1.75 1.28
CA CYS A 121 -26.17 -1.67 1.32
C CYS A 121 -26.71 -0.24 1.25
N ALA A 122 -25.82 0.78 1.23
CA ALA A 122 -26.19 2.20 1.29
C ALA A 122 -27.12 2.52 2.48
N ASP A 123 -26.93 1.83 3.61
CA ASP A 123 -27.77 1.93 4.79
C ASP A 123 -26.94 2.23 6.04
N ASP A 124 -27.44 3.12 6.87
CA ASP A 124 -26.85 3.41 8.17
C ASP A 124 -27.37 2.40 9.19
N HIS A 125 -26.45 1.65 9.81
CA HIS A 125 -26.78 0.80 10.95
C HIS A 125 -27.09 1.68 12.15
N THR A 126 -28.35 2.11 12.24
CA THR A 126 -28.76 3.09 13.24
C THR A 126 -29.20 2.47 14.56
N ASP A 127 -29.43 1.16 14.64
CA ASP A 127 -29.99 0.59 15.84
C ASP A 127 -29.51 -0.81 16.18
N SER A 128 -29.23 -0.93 17.45
CA SER A 128 -29.05 -2.11 18.29
C SER A 128 -27.74 -2.89 18.05
N HIS A 129 -26.82 -2.71 18.96
CA HIS A 129 -25.83 -3.70 19.31
C HIS A 129 -26.48 -4.92 20.00
N ASP A 130 -27.59 -5.43 19.45
CA ASP A 130 -28.17 -6.70 19.85
C ASP A 130 -27.74 -7.79 18.87
N ALA A 131 -27.59 -8.97 19.38
CA ALA A 131 -27.07 -10.12 18.62
C ALA A 131 -27.88 -10.45 17.36
N LEU A 132 -29.19 -10.25 17.37
CA LEU A 132 -30.05 -10.51 16.21
C LEU A 132 -29.88 -9.44 15.15
N GLY A 133 -29.80 -8.17 15.54
CA GLY A 133 -29.54 -7.04 14.64
C GLY A 133 -28.21 -7.22 13.90
N ASP A 134 -27.16 -7.62 14.60
CA ASP A 134 -25.84 -7.87 13.99
C ASP A 134 -25.85 -9.04 13.01
N VAL A 135 -26.60 -10.11 13.30
CA VAL A 135 -26.79 -11.24 12.38
C VAL A 135 -27.53 -10.80 11.11
N LEU A 136 -28.63 -10.05 11.26
CA LEU A 136 -29.39 -9.55 10.11
C LEU A 136 -28.56 -8.57 9.27
N ALA A 137 -27.79 -7.71 9.90
CA ALA A 137 -26.84 -6.83 9.24
C ALA A 137 -25.77 -7.61 8.45
N THR A 138 -25.23 -8.67 9.03
CA THR A 138 -24.26 -9.55 8.36
C THR A 138 -24.87 -10.22 7.12
N ILE A 139 -26.10 -10.70 7.18
CA ILE A 139 -26.80 -11.30 6.03
C ILE A 139 -26.94 -10.26 4.90
N ARG A 140 -27.29 -9.02 5.22
CA ARG A 140 -27.40 -7.94 4.23
C ARG A 140 -26.07 -7.59 3.60
N VAL A 141 -25.00 -7.51 4.39
CA VAL A 141 -23.64 -7.27 3.89
C VAL A 141 -23.23 -8.37 2.93
N LEU A 142 -23.44 -9.65 3.28
CA LEU A 142 -23.16 -10.78 2.37
C LEU A 142 -23.94 -10.65 1.06
N GLY A 143 -25.24 -10.32 1.14
CA GLY A 143 -26.06 -10.08 -0.06
C GLY A 143 -25.51 -8.96 -0.94
N GLY A 144 -25.06 -7.85 -0.34
CA GLY A 144 -24.42 -6.74 -1.05
C GLY A 144 -23.06 -7.12 -1.67
N GLN A 145 -22.29 -7.96 -0.99
CA GLN A 145 -21.02 -8.48 -1.52
C GLN A 145 -21.24 -9.36 -2.76
N PHE A 146 -22.21 -10.27 -2.73
CA PHE A 146 -22.59 -11.09 -3.89
C PHE A 146 -23.08 -10.26 -5.08
N GLN A 147 -23.77 -9.16 -4.82
CA GLN A 147 -24.19 -8.25 -5.90
C GLN A 147 -23.03 -7.47 -6.49
N LYS A 148 -22.03 -7.13 -5.68
CA LYS A 148 -20.91 -6.28 -6.08
C LYS A 148 -19.79 -7.06 -6.75
N TYR A 149 -19.52 -8.27 -6.29
CA TYR A 149 -18.39 -9.09 -6.72
C TYR A 149 -18.88 -10.33 -7.48
N ALA A 150 -18.91 -10.23 -8.80
CA ALA A 150 -19.38 -11.32 -9.67
C ALA A 150 -18.43 -12.54 -9.67
N GLU A 151 -17.18 -12.34 -9.24
CA GLU A 151 -16.15 -13.36 -9.15
C GLU A 151 -16.21 -14.23 -7.89
N LEU A 152 -17.07 -13.88 -6.93
CA LEU A 152 -17.21 -14.70 -5.73
C LEU A 152 -17.72 -16.10 -6.07
N PRO A 153 -17.18 -17.16 -5.44
CA PRO A 153 -17.68 -18.51 -5.58
C PRO A 153 -19.19 -18.58 -5.28
N ALA A 154 -19.92 -19.38 -6.08
CA ALA A 154 -21.37 -19.50 -5.92
C ALA A 154 -21.80 -20.60 -4.93
N ASP A 155 -20.85 -21.43 -4.47
CA ASP A 155 -21.08 -22.54 -3.54
C ASP A 155 -20.33 -22.32 -2.22
N LEU A 156 -20.78 -23.05 -1.18
CA LEU A 156 -20.25 -22.87 0.18
C LEU A 156 -18.79 -23.35 0.32
N ASP A 157 -18.38 -24.36 -0.40
CA ASP A 157 -17.03 -24.89 -0.30
C ASP A 157 -16.04 -23.89 -0.91
N GLY A 158 -16.34 -23.35 -2.08
CA GLY A 158 -15.53 -22.29 -2.68
C GLY A 158 -15.49 -21.01 -1.85
N LEU A 159 -16.62 -20.61 -1.24
CA LEU A 159 -16.63 -19.46 -0.33
C LEU A 159 -15.83 -19.71 0.94
N HIS A 160 -15.86 -20.95 1.45
CA HIS A 160 -15.04 -21.32 2.60
C HIS A 160 -13.55 -21.22 2.27
N GLU A 161 -13.12 -21.75 1.13
CA GLU A 161 -11.75 -21.64 0.65
C GLU A 161 -11.34 -20.18 0.41
N TYR A 162 -12.22 -19.40 -0.21
CA TYR A 162 -11.99 -17.96 -0.44
C TYR A 162 -11.77 -17.17 0.86
N CYS A 163 -12.40 -17.58 1.95
CA CYS A 163 -12.25 -16.96 3.27
C CYS A 163 -11.12 -17.57 4.12
N ASP A 164 -10.35 -18.54 3.59
CA ASP A 164 -9.29 -19.17 4.38
C ASP A 164 -8.09 -18.19 4.53
N PRO A 165 -7.78 -17.73 5.75
CA PRO A 165 -6.65 -16.82 5.98
C PRO A 165 -5.27 -17.45 5.70
N ARG A 166 -5.21 -18.77 5.45
CA ARG A 166 -3.98 -19.48 5.08
C ARG A 166 -3.74 -19.50 3.57
N ASP A 167 -4.69 -19.02 2.76
CA ASP A 167 -4.50 -18.85 1.33
C ASP A 167 -3.36 -17.85 1.09
N PRO A 168 -2.27 -18.24 0.39
CA PRO A 168 -1.15 -17.34 0.13
C PRO A 168 -1.52 -16.15 -0.78
N SER A 169 -2.63 -16.20 -1.50
CA SER A 169 -3.17 -15.07 -2.25
C SER A 169 -3.92 -14.07 -1.34
N TRP A 170 -4.25 -14.48 -0.11
CA TRP A 170 -4.91 -13.61 0.85
C TRP A 170 -3.90 -12.63 1.43
N VAL A 171 -4.04 -11.38 1.07
CA VAL A 171 -3.22 -10.31 1.62
C VAL A 171 -4.02 -9.60 2.70
N ASP A 172 -3.59 -9.74 3.95
CA ASP A 172 -4.11 -8.90 5.03
C ASP A 172 -3.72 -7.44 4.74
N ARG A 173 -4.66 -6.70 4.19
CA ARG A 173 -4.48 -5.28 3.91
C ARG A 173 -4.70 -4.41 5.14
N THR A 174 -4.83 -5.04 6.32
CA THR A 174 -4.98 -4.31 7.60
C THR A 174 -3.64 -4.00 8.26
N GLY A 175 -2.55 -4.51 7.72
CA GLY A 175 -1.09 -4.53 7.97
C GLY A 175 -0.53 -3.68 9.01
#